data_66d09089e7a4365addc7057d5e2f69eb
#
_entry.id   66d09089e7a4365addc7057d5e2f69eb
#
_cell.length_a   1.000
_cell.length_b   1.000
_cell.length_c   1.000
_cell.angle_alpha   90.00
_cell.angle_beta   90.00
_cell.angle_gamma   90.00
#
_symmetry.space_group_name_H-M   'P 1'
#
loop_
_entity.id
_entity.type
_entity.pdbx_description
1 polymer ?
#
loop_
_entity_poly.entity_id
_entity_poly.type
_entity_poly.pdbx_seq_one_letter_code
_entity_poly.pdbx_strand_id
1 'polypeptide(L)'
;MTPPTVLIVNGSLGGAQGNTAELLALIEEQLLPRARVTHLELVREPTLDRILAEVAVADAFVFGTGTYWDSWGSPLQRFLEMTAHTEGDPIWVGKPAGVVVTAHATGAKEVVSRLLGVLNVYGLLVPPFSAMAYTYANHVAMPHANDHLRNEMWAFDDGAVLAHNVLEAVGGGRDWRPWPNNSGQHGAKWLHTYSERASGQA
;
A
#
# COMPACT_ATOMS: atom_id res chain seq x y z
N MET A 1 24.30 3.13 12.14
CA MET A 1 22.96 2.46 12.15
C MET A 1 22.80 1.76 10.82
N THR A 2 22.22 0.58 10.80
CA THR A 2 21.91 -0.15 9.56
C THR A 2 20.84 0.62 8.80
N PRO A 3 20.94 0.78 7.47
CA PRO A 3 19.91 1.45 6.70
C PRO A 3 18.57 0.69 6.83
N PRO A 4 17.43 1.40 6.87
CA PRO A 4 16.12 0.74 6.95
C PRO A 4 15.84 -0.07 5.68
N THR A 5 14.98 -1.08 5.81
CA THR A 5 14.49 -1.88 4.70
C THR A 5 13.11 -1.38 4.27
N VAL A 6 12.97 -1.00 3.01
CA VAL A 6 11.69 -0.62 2.41
C VAL A 6 11.24 -1.75 1.48
N LEU A 7 10.04 -2.28 1.72
CA LEU A 7 9.41 -3.28 0.85
C LEU A 7 8.50 -2.58 -0.17
N ILE A 8 8.84 -2.72 -1.44
CA ILE A 8 7.99 -2.32 -2.56
C ILE A 8 7.05 -3.48 -2.90
N VAL A 9 5.75 -3.25 -2.76
CA VAL A 9 4.70 -4.23 -3.05
C VAL A 9 4.00 -3.84 -4.35
N ASN A 10 4.30 -4.54 -5.44
CA ASN A 10 3.67 -4.31 -6.73
C ASN A 10 2.43 -5.21 -6.88
N GLY A 11 1.26 -4.62 -6.73
CA GLY A 11 -0.05 -5.27 -6.86
C GLY A 11 -0.76 -5.03 -8.19
N SER A 12 -0.04 -4.52 -9.20
CA SER A 12 -0.62 -4.33 -10.54
C SER A 12 -0.66 -5.62 -11.35
N LEU A 13 -1.65 -5.74 -12.25
CA LEU A 13 -1.74 -6.90 -13.19
C LEU A 13 -0.58 -6.94 -14.18
N GLY A 14 0.00 -5.79 -14.53
CA GLY A 14 1.14 -5.71 -15.44
C GLY A 14 2.45 -6.18 -14.82
N GLY A 15 2.49 -6.36 -13.48
CA GLY A 15 3.71 -6.72 -12.77
C GLY A 15 4.88 -5.81 -13.12
N ALA A 16 6.08 -6.36 -13.20
CA ALA A 16 7.32 -5.63 -13.51
C ALA A 16 7.36 -4.96 -14.90
N GLN A 17 6.40 -5.22 -15.78
CA GLN A 17 6.34 -4.63 -17.12
C GLN A 17 5.19 -3.62 -17.28
N GLY A 18 4.47 -3.31 -16.21
CA GLY A 18 3.35 -2.39 -16.22
C GLY A 18 3.75 -0.96 -15.87
N ASN A 19 2.89 0.01 -16.22
CA ASN A 19 3.11 1.44 -15.88
C ASN A 19 3.31 1.69 -14.38
N THR A 20 2.71 0.88 -13.53
CA THR A 20 2.90 0.97 -12.08
C THR A 20 4.35 0.65 -11.70
N ALA A 21 4.99 -0.32 -12.38
CA ALA A 21 6.38 -0.66 -12.13
C ALA A 21 7.34 0.49 -12.47
N GLU A 22 7.09 1.24 -13.55
CA GLU A 22 7.88 2.40 -13.91
C GLU A 22 7.85 3.48 -12.82
N LEU A 23 6.66 3.74 -12.26
CA LEU A 23 6.50 4.69 -11.17
C LEU A 23 7.17 4.19 -9.87
N LEU A 24 7.05 2.89 -9.58
CA LEU A 24 7.72 2.27 -8.45
C LEU A 24 9.25 2.30 -8.59
N ALA A 25 9.78 2.11 -9.80
CA ALA A 25 11.22 2.19 -10.07
C ALA A 25 11.77 3.60 -9.81
N LEU A 26 11.06 4.66 -10.20
CA LEU A 26 11.44 6.04 -9.87
C LEU A 26 11.49 6.25 -8.35
N ILE A 27 10.51 5.74 -7.63
CA ILE A 27 10.48 5.84 -6.15
C ILE A 27 11.66 5.05 -5.55
N GLU A 28 11.96 3.87 -6.07
CA GLU A 28 13.11 3.07 -5.65
C GLU A 28 14.42 3.85 -5.79
N GLU A 29 14.65 4.53 -6.93
CA GLU A 29 15.84 5.36 -7.14
C GLU A 29 16.00 6.43 -6.04
N GLN A 30 14.90 6.96 -5.52
CA GLN A 30 14.92 7.93 -4.43
C GLN A 30 15.15 7.30 -3.04
N LEU A 31 14.79 6.03 -2.89
CA LEU A 31 14.96 5.27 -1.63
C LEU A 31 16.39 4.73 -1.46
N LEU A 32 17.00 4.23 -2.55
CA LEU A 32 18.30 3.53 -2.55
C LEU A 32 19.45 4.27 -1.85
N PRO A 33 19.57 5.62 -1.91
CA PRO A 33 20.65 6.33 -1.20
C PRO A 33 20.56 6.21 0.34
N ARG A 34 19.38 5.89 0.88
CA ARG A 34 19.11 5.93 2.33
C ARG A 34 18.53 4.61 2.89
N ALA A 35 18.12 3.69 2.04
CA ALA A 35 17.44 2.44 2.43
C ALA A 35 17.92 1.25 1.62
N ARG A 36 17.75 0.06 2.16
CA ARG A 36 17.74 -1.18 1.40
C ARG A 36 16.33 -1.39 0.85
N VAL A 37 16.21 -1.64 -0.44
CA VAL A 37 14.92 -1.90 -1.08
C VAL A 37 14.78 -3.38 -1.42
N THR A 38 13.62 -3.93 -1.11
CA THR A 38 13.20 -5.28 -1.51
C THR A 38 11.87 -5.24 -2.24
N HIS A 39 11.56 -6.28 -3.01
CA HIS A 39 10.41 -6.30 -3.91
C HIS A 39 9.52 -7.50 -3.68
N LEU A 40 8.21 -7.27 -3.66
CA LEU A 40 7.17 -8.28 -3.66
C LEU A 40 6.26 -8.09 -4.87
N GLU A 41 6.49 -8.90 -5.92
CA GLU A 41 5.68 -8.94 -7.14
C GLU A 41 4.47 -9.85 -6.95
N LEU A 42 3.31 -9.29 -6.66
CA LEU A 42 2.12 -10.06 -6.30
C LEU A 42 1.51 -10.85 -7.47
N VAL A 43 1.73 -10.39 -8.70
CA VAL A 43 1.29 -11.10 -9.91
C VAL A 43 1.96 -12.48 -10.06
N ARG A 44 3.09 -12.72 -9.39
CA ARG A 44 3.78 -14.03 -9.34
C ARG A 44 3.19 -14.98 -8.30
N GLU A 45 2.08 -14.61 -7.67
CA GLU A 45 1.36 -15.41 -6.68
C GLU A 45 2.25 -15.98 -5.55
N PRO A 46 2.98 -15.13 -4.80
CA PRO A 46 3.83 -15.60 -3.72
C PRO A 46 3.00 -16.33 -2.65
N THR A 47 3.60 -17.33 -2.00
CA THR A 47 2.97 -18.01 -0.88
C THR A 47 2.80 -17.07 0.34
N LEU A 48 1.87 -17.36 1.21
CA LEU A 48 1.65 -16.58 2.44
C LEU A 48 2.93 -16.52 3.30
N ASP A 49 3.63 -17.64 3.47
CA ASP A 49 4.87 -17.69 4.25
C ASP A 49 5.93 -16.74 3.69
N ARG A 50 6.07 -16.70 2.36
CA ARG A 50 6.98 -15.75 1.71
C ARG A 50 6.54 -14.30 1.93
N ILE A 51 5.26 -14.02 1.78
CA ILE A 51 4.70 -12.67 2.03
C ILE A 51 5.03 -12.23 3.46
N LEU A 52 4.72 -13.06 4.44
CA LEU A 52 4.93 -12.74 5.85
C LEU A 52 6.42 -12.58 6.20
N ALA A 53 7.30 -13.39 5.60
CA ALA A 53 8.75 -13.26 5.79
C ALA A 53 9.29 -11.92 5.27
N GLU A 54 8.86 -11.47 4.08
CA GLU A 54 9.26 -10.17 3.51
C GLU A 54 8.70 -8.99 4.32
N VAL A 55 7.44 -9.08 4.72
CA VAL A 55 6.77 -8.05 5.53
C VAL A 55 7.41 -7.90 6.91
N ALA A 56 7.76 -9.01 7.56
CA ALA A 56 8.32 -9.00 8.91
C ALA A 56 9.64 -8.21 9.00
N VAL A 57 10.48 -8.31 7.97
CA VAL A 57 11.80 -7.66 7.94
C VAL A 57 11.78 -6.23 7.41
N ALA A 58 10.66 -5.79 6.85
CA ALA A 58 10.52 -4.43 6.34
C ALA A 58 10.31 -3.43 7.47
N ASP A 59 10.94 -2.26 7.37
CA ASP A 59 10.76 -1.11 8.26
C ASP A 59 9.74 -0.11 7.69
N ALA A 60 9.51 -0.16 6.38
CA ALA A 60 8.54 0.68 5.67
C ALA A 60 8.05 -0.01 4.40
N PHE A 61 6.97 0.52 3.82
CA PHE A 61 6.32 -0.04 2.64
C PHE A 61 6.03 1.01 1.58
N VAL A 62 6.04 0.58 0.30
CA VAL A 62 5.44 1.33 -0.80
C VAL A 62 4.55 0.38 -1.59
N PHE A 63 3.24 0.63 -1.58
CA PHE A 63 2.26 -0.16 -2.31
C PHE A 63 1.95 0.49 -3.65
N GLY A 64 2.08 -0.27 -4.73
CA GLY A 64 1.74 0.16 -6.08
C GLY A 64 0.65 -0.70 -6.71
N THR A 65 -0.32 -0.08 -7.39
CA THR A 65 -1.35 -0.78 -8.16
C THR A 65 -1.83 0.03 -9.35
N GLY A 66 -2.38 -0.63 -10.35
CA GLY A 66 -3.18 0.02 -11.37
C GLY A 66 -4.64 0.17 -10.93
N THR A 67 -5.41 0.96 -11.69
CA THR A 67 -6.85 1.10 -11.52
C THR A 67 -7.58 0.17 -12.48
N TYR A 68 -8.43 -0.69 -11.95
CA TYR A 68 -9.24 -1.66 -12.69
C TYR A 68 -10.69 -1.55 -12.21
N TRP A 69 -11.57 -1.01 -13.06
CA TRP A 69 -12.98 -0.79 -12.70
C TRP A 69 -13.14 -0.08 -11.35
N ASP A 70 -12.45 1.05 -11.21
CA ASP A 70 -12.43 1.89 -10.00
C ASP A 70 -11.97 1.16 -8.72
N SER A 71 -11.17 0.08 -8.88
CA SER A 71 -10.55 -0.65 -7.80
C SER A 71 -9.08 -0.96 -8.10
N TRP A 72 -8.37 -1.50 -7.13
CA TRP A 72 -7.00 -2.01 -7.30
C TRP A 72 -6.98 -3.34 -8.04
N GLY A 73 -5.80 -3.76 -8.50
CA GLY A 73 -5.62 -5.04 -9.17
C GLY A 73 -5.89 -6.24 -8.28
N SER A 74 -6.39 -7.34 -8.87
CA SER A 74 -6.67 -8.59 -8.16
C SER A 74 -5.45 -9.18 -7.41
N PRO A 75 -4.18 -9.02 -7.85
CA PRO A 75 -3.05 -9.47 -7.04
C PRO A 75 -2.96 -8.76 -5.69
N LEU A 76 -3.23 -7.43 -5.65
CA LEU A 76 -3.28 -6.70 -4.40
C LEU A 76 -4.47 -7.11 -3.54
N GLN A 77 -5.64 -7.34 -4.13
CA GLN A 77 -6.82 -7.85 -3.42
C GLN A 77 -6.50 -9.18 -2.74
N ARG A 78 -5.92 -10.13 -3.49
CA ARG A 78 -5.52 -11.43 -2.95
C ARG A 78 -4.52 -11.29 -1.79
N PHE A 79 -3.52 -10.41 -1.93
CA PHE A 79 -2.58 -10.11 -0.85
C PHE A 79 -3.30 -9.65 0.42
N LEU A 80 -4.20 -8.68 0.31
CA LEU A 80 -4.97 -8.16 1.45
C LEU A 80 -5.84 -9.24 2.09
N GLU A 81 -6.47 -10.11 1.30
CA GLU A 81 -7.26 -11.23 1.81
C GLU A 81 -6.40 -12.28 2.52
N MET A 82 -5.25 -12.64 1.96
CA MET A 82 -4.34 -13.61 2.54
C MET A 82 -3.73 -13.13 3.85
N THR A 83 -3.45 -11.83 3.97
CA THR A 83 -2.80 -11.24 5.15
C THR A 83 -3.80 -10.64 6.16
N ALA A 84 -5.10 -10.67 5.89
CA ALA A 84 -6.12 -10.06 6.76
C ALA A 84 -6.07 -10.53 8.22
N HIS A 85 -5.68 -11.79 8.45
CA HIS A 85 -5.55 -12.35 9.80
C HIS A 85 -4.39 -11.78 10.61
N THR A 86 -3.48 -11.02 9.98
CA THR A 86 -2.34 -10.35 10.62
C THR A 86 -2.59 -8.86 10.90
N GLU A 87 -3.82 -8.39 10.70
CA GLU A 87 -4.20 -7.03 11.04
C GLU A 87 -3.85 -6.70 12.48
N GLY A 88 -3.18 -5.56 12.71
CA GLY A 88 -2.75 -5.13 14.03
C GLY A 88 -1.50 -5.84 14.59
N ASP A 89 -0.90 -6.75 13.85
CA ASP A 89 0.35 -7.40 14.28
C ASP A 89 1.53 -6.41 14.24
N PRO A 90 2.56 -6.62 15.09
CA PRO A 90 3.77 -5.79 15.10
C PRO A 90 4.53 -5.73 13.78
N ILE A 91 4.27 -6.66 12.86
CA ILE A 91 4.84 -6.63 11.51
C ILE A 91 4.33 -5.45 10.67
N TRP A 92 3.21 -4.83 11.07
CA TRP A 92 2.58 -3.69 10.41
C TRP A 92 2.58 -2.42 11.27
N VAL A 93 2.22 -2.58 12.55
CA VAL A 93 1.85 -1.47 13.43
C VAL A 93 2.94 -0.40 13.53
N GLY A 94 2.60 0.82 13.14
CA GLY A 94 3.46 1.99 13.20
C GLY A 94 4.52 2.09 12.12
N LYS A 95 4.62 1.10 11.21
CA LYS A 95 5.56 1.19 10.07
C LYS A 95 4.97 2.12 9.00
N PRO A 96 5.77 3.03 8.43
CA PRO A 96 5.28 3.95 7.41
C PRO A 96 4.96 3.24 6.09
N ALA A 97 3.92 3.74 5.41
CA ALA A 97 3.50 3.24 4.11
C ALA A 97 3.23 4.39 3.12
N GLY A 98 3.72 4.23 1.89
CA GLY A 98 3.36 5.04 0.74
C GLY A 98 2.45 4.27 -0.22
N VAL A 99 1.64 4.99 -1.00
CA VAL A 99 0.72 4.42 -1.99
C VAL A 99 0.86 5.12 -3.32
N VAL A 100 1.03 4.36 -4.39
CA VAL A 100 0.97 4.87 -5.77
C VAL A 100 -0.07 4.10 -6.57
N VAL A 101 -0.90 4.84 -7.29
CA VAL A 101 -1.93 4.26 -8.15
C VAL A 101 -1.80 4.82 -9.55
N THR A 102 -1.76 3.94 -10.54
CA THR A 102 -1.78 4.34 -11.96
C THR A 102 -3.13 4.09 -12.59
N ALA A 103 -3.54 4.97 -13.51
CA ALA A 103 -4.77 4.80 -14.30
C ALA A 103 -4.61 5.41 -15.69
N HIS A 104 -5.56 5.14 -16.60
CA HIS A 104 -5.59 5.84 -17.88
C HIS A 104 -6.09 7.29 -17.71
N ALA A 105 -7.22 7.50 -17.03
CA ALA A 105 -7.83 8.83 -16.89
C ALA A 105 -8.43 9.09 -15.51
N THR A 106 -9.31 8.23 -15.03
CA THR A 106 -10.16 8.46 -13.85
C THR A 106 -10.08 7.30 -12.85
N GLY A 107 -10.65 7.49 -11.63
CA GLY A 107 -10.75 6.46 -10.61
C GLY A 107 -9.52 6.29 -9.71
N ALA A 108 -8.33 6.69 -10.15
CA ALA A 108 -7.10 6.45 -9.41
C ALA A 108 -7.10 7.08 -8.01
N LYS A 109 -7.60 8.30 -7.85
CA LYS A 109 -7.65 8.99 -6.56
C LYS A 109 -8.58 8.29 -5.58
N GLU A 110 -9.69 7.74 -6.05
CA GLU A 110 -10.60 6.96 -5.22
C GLU A 110 -9.93 5.66 -4.75
N VAL A 111 -9.21 4.97 -5.64
CA VAL A 111 -8.42 3.79 -5.28
C VAL A 111 -7.38 4.14 -4.21
N VAL A 112 -6.65 5.26 -4.36
CA VAL A 112 -5.72 5.77 -3.33
C VAL A 112 -6.44 5.92 -1.99
N SER A 113 -7.56 6.65 -1.95
CA SER A 113 -8.28 6.95 -0.71
C SER A 113 -8.75 5.68 0.00
N ARG A 114 -9.28 4.72 -0.73
CA ARG A 114 -9.73 3.44 -0.17
C ARG A 114 -8.57 2.59 0.32
N LEU A 115 -7.48 2.52 -0.43
CA LEU A 115 -6.30 1.74 -0.04
C LEU A 115 -5.65 2.31 1.22
N LEU A 116 -5.53 3.63 1.34
CA LEU A 116 -5.04 4.29 2.56
C LEU A 116 -5.88 3.91 3.79
N GLY A 117 -7.21 3.82 3.65
CA GLY A 117 -8.09 3.35 4.72
C GLY A 117 -7.81 1.90 5.13
N VAL A 118 -7.61 1.01 4.17
CA VAL A 118 -7.25 -0.39 4.42
C VAL A 118 -5.91 -0.50 5.14
N LEU A 119 -4.88 0.20 4.65
CA LEU A 119 -3.54 0.17 5.24
C LEU A 119 -3.53 0.73 6.68
N ASN A 120 -4.35 1.75 6.94
CA ASN A 120 -4.50 2.28 8.30
C ASN A 120 -5.12 1.23 9.24
N VAL A 121 -6.10 0.44 8.78
CA VAL A 121 -6.70 -0.66 9.56
C VAL A 121 -5.65 -1.75 9.87
N TYR A 122 -4.74 -2.04 8.96
CA TYR A 122 -3.59 -2.92 9.26
C TYR A 122 -2.67 -2.37 10.38
N GLY A 123 -2.77 -1.08 10.68
CA GLY A 123 -1.94 -0.39 11.67
C GLY A 123 -0.76 0.36 11.06
N LEU A 124 -0.69 0.46 9.73
CA LEU A 124 0.38 1.20 9.06
C LEU A 124 0.22 2.71 9.27
N LEU A 125 1.33 3.39 9.41
CA LEU A 125 1.40 4.85 9.46
C LEU A 125 1.43 5.42 8.04
N VAL A 126 0.49 6.32 7.74
CA VAL A 126 0.48 7.07 6.48
C VAL A 126 1.11 8.45 6.70
N PRO A 127 2.35 8.69 6.27
CA PRO A 127 2.97 10.00 6.39
C PRO A 127 2.29 11.05 5.50
N PRO A 128 2.49 12.36 5.76
CA PRO A 128 2.03 13.42 4.86
C PRO A 128 2.63 13.24 3.45
N PHE A 129 1.83 13.50 2.41
CA PHE A 129 2.24 13.42 0.99
C PHE A 129 2.88 12.09 0.58
N SER A 130 2.50 11.00 1.24
CA SER A 130 2.98 9.65 0.93
C SER A 130 2.05 8.86 0.00
N ALA A 131 1.10 9.53 -0.66
CA ALA A 131 0.21 8.88 -1.61
C ALA A 131 -0.01 9.74 -2.85
N MET A 132 -0.02 9.11 -4.02
CA MET A 132 -0.24 9.79 -5.29
C MET A 132 -1.00 8.93 -6.28
N ALA A 133 -1.72 9.60 -7.19
CA ALA A 133 -2.38 8.99 -8.33
C ALA A 133 -1.78 9.57 -9.62
N TYR A 134 -1.18 8.74 -10.46
CA TYR A 134 -0.63 9.15 -11.73
C TYR A 134 -1.39 8.56 -12.89
N THR A 135 -1.83 9.41 -13.82
CA THR A 135 -2.66 8.96 -14.94
C THR A 135 -1.96 9.14 -16.28
N TYR A 136 -2.33 8.32 -17.26
CA TYR A 136 -1.89 8.53 -18.64
C TYR A 136 -2.34 9.89 -19.18
N ALA A 137 -3.54 10.35 -18.78
CA ALA A 137 -4.02 11.69 -19.14
C ALA A 137 -3.07 12.80 -18.64
N ASN A 138 -2.60 12.71 -17.37
CA ASN A 138 -1.60 13.63 -16.84
C ASN A 138 -0.27 13.52 -17.62
N HIS A 139 0.18 12.30 -17.89
CA HIS A 139 1.42 12.05 -18.63
C HIS A 139 1.42 12.72 -20.00
N VAL A 140 0.32 12.65 -20.73
CA VAL A 140 0.17 13.30 -22.05
C VAL A 140 0.02 14.81 -21.94
N ALA A 141 -0.64 15.30 -20.88
CA ALA A 141 -0.88 16.73 -20.70
C ALA A 141 0.36 17.50 -20.20
N MET A 142 1.18 16.89 -19.36
CA MET A 142 2.32 17.54 -18.69
C MET A 142 3.31 18.24 -19.61
N PRO A 143 3.74 17.68 -20.76
CA PRO A 143 4.64 18.36 -21.70
C PRO A 143 4.08 19.66 -22.26
N HIS A 144 2.75 19.80 -22.28
CA HIS A 144 2.02 20.95 -22.83
C HIS A 144 1.49 21.90 -21.75
N ALA A 145 1.64 21.54 -20.49
CA ALA A 145 1.15 22.33 -19.37
C ALA A 145 2.08 23.53 -19.10
N ASN A 146 1.49 24.69 -18.81
CA ASN A 146 2.23 25.81 -18.24
C ASN A 146 2.57 25.54 -16.76
N ASP A 147 3.41 26.38 -16.15
CA ASP A 147 3.88 26.16 -14.77
C ASP A 147 2.74 26.10 -13.76
N HIS A 148 1.66 26.88 -13.96
CA HIS A 148 0.49 26.82 -13.09
C HIS A 148 -0.21 25.45 -13.16
N LEU A 149 -0.48 24.94 -14.34
CA LEU A 149 -1.12 23.63 -14.51
C LEU A 149 -0.25 22.48 -14.05
N ARG A 150 1.07 22.60 -14.18
CA ARG A 150 2.01 21.58 -13.63
C ARG A 150 1.92 21.48 -12.12
N ASN A 151 1.74 22.59 -11.43
CA ASN A 151 1.63 22.61 -9.97
C ASN A 151 0.27 22.11 -9.47
N GLU A 152 -0.75 22.01 -10.34
CA GLU A 152 -2.08 21.53 -10.01
C GLU A 152 -2.28 20.02 -10.25
N MET A 153 -1.31 19.36 -10.90
CA MET A 153 -1.41 17.95 -11.27
C MET A 153 -0.28 17.14 -10.64
N TRP A 154 -0.57 15.92 -10.22
CA TRP A 154 0.51 14.99 -9.88
C TRP A 154 1.43 14.79 -11.07
N ALA A 155 2.71 15.06 -10.85
CA ALA A 155 3.79 14.79 -11.77
C ALA A 155 4.45 13.45 -11.46
N PHE A 156 5.19 12.91 -12.42
CA PHE A 156 5.96 11.69 -12.22
C PHE A 156 6.99 11.84 -11.08
N ASP A 157 7.62 13.03 -11.00
CA ASP A 157 8.65 13.36 -10.02
C ASP A 157 8.11 13.51 -8.57
N ASP A 158 6.80 13.60 -8.36
CA ASP A 158 6.22 13.65 -7.01
C ASP A 158 6.48 12.36 -6.22
N GLY A 159 6.85 11.28 -6.90
CA GLY A 159 7.36 10.07 -6.28
C GLY A 159 8.56 10.30 -5.36
N ALA A 160 9.38 11.32 -5.63
CA ALA A 160 10.50 11.70 -4.77
C ALA A 160 10.05 12.24 -3.42
N VAL A 161 8.97 13.02 -3.39
CA VAL A 161 8.38 13.53 -2.15
C VAL A 161 7.80 12.38 -1.33
N LEU A 162 7.11 11.45 -1.98
CA LEU A 162 6.58 10.24 -1.34
C LEU A 162 7.71 9.44 -0.68
N ALA A 163 8.77 9.13 -1.43
CA ALA A 163 9.92 8.38 -0.94
C ALA A 163 10.58 9.06 0.27
N HIS A 164 10.81 10.37 0.18
CA HIS A 164 11.37 11.16 1.27
C HIS A 164 10.51 11.05 2.53
N ASN A 165 9.21 11.29 2.44
CA ASN A 165 8.32 11.30 3.61
C ASN A 165 8.14 9.92 4.24
N VAL A 166 8.15 8.86 3.44
CA VAL A 166 8.15 7.48 3.96
C VAL A 166 9.42 7.23 4.79
N LEU A 167 10.59 7.65 4.29
CA LEU A 167 11.85 7.47 5.02
C LEU A 167 11.96 8.34 6.27
N GLU A 168 11.48 9.58 6.25
CA GLU A 168 11.47 10.45 7.43
C GLU A 168 10.58 9.91 8.56
N ALA A 169 9.57 9.11 8.22
CA ALA A 169 8.66 8.51 9.19
C ALA A 169 9.21 7.21 9.80
N VAL A 170 10.28 6.62 9.25
CA VAL A 170 10.89 5.40 9.80
C VAL A 170 11.49 5.68 11.18
N GLY A 171 11.24 4.80 12.14
CA GLY A 171 11.84 4.88 13.48
C GLY A 171 11.26 5.98 14.38
N GLY A 172 10.19 6.64 13.96
CA GLY A 172 9.46 7.63 14.76
C GLY A 172 8.79 7.06 16.01
N GLY A 173 9.40 6.02 16.60
CA GLY A 173 8.93 5.15 17.66
C GLY A 173 7.91 5.78 18.62
N ARG A 174 6.68 5.33 18.51
CA ARG A 174 5.58 5.68 19.40
C ARG A 174 4.90 4.39 19.85
N ASP A 175 4.32 4.40 21.04
CA ASP A 175 3.56 3.28 21.59
C ASP A 175 2.18 3.19 20.91
N TRP A 176 2.17 2.68 19.66
CA TRP A 176 0.94 2.44 18.93
C TRP A 176 0.23 1.22 19.46
N ARG A 177 -1.09 1.29 19.63
CA ARG A 177 -1.93 0.20 20.13
C ARG A 177 -2.91 -0.23 19.03
N PRO A 178 -2.84 -1.48 18.57
CA PRO A 178 -3.83 -2.01 17.63
C PRO A 178 -5.18 -2.23 18.32
N TRP A 179 -6.23 -2.38 17.53
CA TRP A 179 -7.49 -2.91 18.01
C TRP A 179 -7.27 -4.33 18.56
N PRO A 180 -7.98 -4.71 19.65
CA PRO A 180 -8.04 -6.10 20.04
C PRO A 180 -8.72 -6.89 18.91
N ASN A 181 -8.00 -7.72 18.23
CA ASN A 181 -8.53 -8.58 17.18
C ASN A 181 -8.53 -10.05 17.61
N ASN A 182 -9.42 -10.82 17.03
CA ASN A 182 -9.52 -12.26 17.23
C ASN A 182 -8.94 -13.00 16.00
N SER A 183 -7.70 -12.72 15.65
CA SER A 183 -7.04 -13.28 14.46
C SER A 183 -7.12 -14.81 14.36
N GLY A 184 -7.20 -15.51 15.50
CA GLY A 184 -7.42 -16.97 15.56
C GLY A 184 -8.82 -17.43 15.17
N GLN A 185 -9.80 -16.53 15.00
CA GLN A 185 -11.19 -16.85 14.63
C GLN A 185 -11.53 -16.42 13.20
N HIS A 186 -10.55 -16.16 12.39
CA HIS A 186 -10.74 -15.75 11.01
C HIS A 186 -11.57 -16.82 10.25
N GLY A 187 -12.69 -16.41 9.68
CA GLY A 187 -13.63 -17.34 9.00
C GLY A 187 -14.64 -18.06 9.90
N ALA A 188 -14.66 -17.78 11.20
CA ALA A 188 -15.72 -18.29 12.07
C ALA A 188 -17.10 -17.77 11.61
N LYS A 189 -18.09 -18.67 11.58
CA LYS A 189 -19.48 -18.33 11.20
C LYS A 189 -20.16 -17.57 12.34
N TRP A 190 -19.90 -16.29 12.49
CA TRP A 190 -20.44 -15.46 13.56
C TRP A 190 -21.98 -15.33 13.52
N LEU A 191 -22.62 -15.49 12.36
CA LEU A 191 -24.09 -15.53 12.22
C LEU A 191 -24.72 -16.73 12.96
N HIS A 192 -24.01 -17.83 13.08
CA HIS A 192 -24.46 -19.00 13.81
C HIS A 192 -24.57 -18.70 15.32
N THR A 193 -23.60 -18.01 15.87
CA THR A 193 -23.58 -17.61 17.28
C THR A 193 -24.68 -16.59 17.61
N TYR A 194 -25.07 -15.77 16.64
CA TYR A 194 -26.16 -14.80 16.80
C TYR A 194 -27.55 -15.49 16.85
N SER A 195 -27.80 -16.48 15.98
CA SER A 195 -29.06 -17.20 15.95
C SER A 195 -29.29 -18.05 17.22
N GLU A 196 -28.25 -18.64 17.79
CA GLU A 196 -28.32 -19.38 19.06
C GLU A 196 -28.65 -18.49 20.25
N ARG A 197 -28.12 -17.27 20.32
CA ARG A 197 -28.47 -16.29 21.37
C ARG A 197 -29.89 -15.76 21.23
N ALA A 198 -30.38 -15.57 20.03
CA ALA A 198 -31.73 -15.10 19.77
C ALA A 198 -32.79 -16.17 20.09
N SER A 199 -32.45 -17.45 19.91
CA SER A 199 -33.35 -18.58 20.24
C SER A 199 -33.33 -19.01 21.72
N GLY A 200 -32.34 -18.58 22.49
CA GLY A 200 -32.24 -18.87 23.93
C GLY A 200 -32.88 -17.82 24.87
N GLN A 201 -33.55 -16.81 24.31
CA GLN A 201 -34.24 -15.73 25.07
C GLN A 201 -35.77 -15.80 24.90
N ALA A 202 -36.34 -16.97 24.59
CA ALA A 202 -37.79 -17.18 24.59
C ALA A 202 -38.21 -17.97 25.80
#